data_1710ab963320aca7d4957b1fb959bfc7
#
_entry.id   1710ab963320aca7d4957b1fb959bfc7
#
_cell.length_a   1.000
_cell.length_b   1.000
_cell.length_c   1.000
_cell.angle_alpha   90.00
_cell.angle_beta   90.00
_cell.angle_gamma   90.00
#
_symmetry.space_group_name_H-M   'P 1'
#
loop_
_entity.id
_entity.type
_entity.pdbx_description
1 polymer ?
#
loop_
_entity_poly.entity_id
_entity_poly.type
_entity_poly.pdbx_seq_one_letter_code
_entity_poly.pdbx_strand_id
1 'polypeptide(L)'
;MNAPEHHRRLGRLEDLEFDNSFAALPDAFYTRLAPAGLPEPYLVGASREVAELFGLDPDEIGRPEFREIFAGNTLPPGSAALAAVYSGHQFGVWAGQLGDGRAHLLGGLRNAHGHWEIQLKGAGRTPYSRGADGRAVLRSSIREFLCSEAMAALGIPTTRALSVVGADLPVRREEIESAAVVARVAPSFVRFGSFEHWAAHGRSDELRLLADYVIDTFRPECRAEDNPYSALLADVSRRTGELIARWMAVGFMHGVMNTDNMSILGLTLDYGPFGFMEAFDAGHVCNHSDDRGRYNYRNQPHVGQWNLYRLAEAFRPLAGDQALVRAVVDDNYGDAFDAHFEQLMCAKLGLREALPDDENFITGTFALLQQQRPDFTQFFRALSQLPAAPQGDFLRREASPLVGRGAVDTEKQVKTDAPLRDLFVDRAACDAWLTNWRARLAQTPWDDDVRQAAMRAANPKYVLRNWLAEVAIRKAQDKDFSEVESLLACLRRPFDEQPEFERYAALPPDWANGLEVSCSS
;
A
#
# COMPACT_ATOMS: atom_id res chain seq x y z
N MET A 1 -40.89 -2.96 8.62
CA MET A 1 -40.65 -1.59 9.10
C MET A 1 -39.13 -1.36 8.93
N ASN A 2 -38.76 -0.69 7.85
CA ASN A 2 -37.36 -0.35 7.57
C ASN A 2 -36.98 0.79 8.53
N ALA A 3 -35.94 0.58 9.33
CA ALA A 3 -35.33 1.65 10.11
C ALA A 3 -34.83 2.73 9.10
N PRO A 4 -35.03 4.02 9.38
CA PRO A 4 -34.53 5.06 8.49
C PRO A 4 -33.00 4.99 8.45
N GLU A 5 -32.42 4.85 7.27
CA GLU A 5 -31.01 5.15 7.00
C GLU A 5 -30.77 6.60 7.43
N HIS A 6 -30.18 6.80 8.58
CA HIS A 6 -29.61 8.08 8.96
C HIS A 6 -28.44 8.35 8.01
N HIS A 7 -28.71 8.99 6.88
CA HIS A 7 -27.68 9.74 6.17
C HIS A 7 -27.14 10.77 7.17
N ARG A 8 -26.06 10.38 7.88
CA ARG A 8 -25.34 11.32 8.71
C ARG A 8 -24.81 12.42 7.79
N ARG A 9 -25.28 13.65 8.01
CA ARG A 9 -24.84 14.83 7.27
C ARG A 9 -23.32 14.96 7.49
N LEU A 10 -22.53 14.91 6.40
CA LEU A 10 -21.11 15.17 6.46
C LEU A 10 -20.90 16.58 6.99
N GLY A 11 -19.87 16.75 7.83
CA GLY A 11 -19.59 18.02 8.51
C GLY A 11 -18.72 18.95 7.67
N ARG A 12 -18.67 20.20 8.11
CA ARG A 12 -17.74 21.18 7.56
C ARG A 12 -16.40 21.08 8.29
N LEU A 13 -15.38 21.77 7.81
CA LEU A 13 -14.06 21.84 8.46
C LEU A 13 -14.14 22.31 9.92
N GLU A 14 -15.05 23.22 10.21
CA GLU A 14 -15.27 23.79 11.53
C GLU A 14 -16.03 22.84 12.49
N ASP A 15 -16.70 21.81 11.94
CA ASP A 15 -17.52 20.85 12.68
C ASP A 15 -16.74 19.57 13.03
N LEU A 16 -15.44 19.49 12.69
CA LEU A 16 -14.60 18.32 12.99
C LEU A 16 -14.40 18.19 14.51
N GLU A 17 -14.89 17.11 15.09
CA GLU A 17 -14.76 16.81 16.53
C GLU A 17 -13.53 15.94 16.79
N PHE A 18 -12.46 16.53 17.32
CA PHE A 18 -11.23 15.83 17.67
C PHE A 18 -11.35 15.15 19.05
N ASP A 19 -11.09 13.85 19.12
CA ASP A 19 -11.00 13.11 20.38
C ASP A 19 -9.57 13.05 20.97
N ASN A 20 -8.57 13.30 20.12
CA ASN A 20 -7.14 13.43 20.47
C ASN A 20 -6.61 12.32 21.40
N SER A 21 -7.04 11.06 21.21
CA SER A 21 -6.71 9.96 22.12
C SER A 21 -5.20 9.74 22.30
N PHE A 22 -4.39 9.87 21.22
CA PHE A 22 -2.93 9.78 21.33
C PHE A 22 -2.34 10.94 22.15
N ALA A 23 -2.87 12.15 22.01
CA ALA A 23 -2.44 13.33 22.76
C ALA A 23 -2.86 13.30 24.25
N ALA A 24 -3.65 12.31 24.67
CA ALA A 24 -3.96 12.03 26.07
C ALA A 24 -2.88 11.18 26.78
N LEU A 25 -1.96 10.57 26.04
CA LEU A 25 -0.76 9.96 26.60
C LEU A 25 0.12 11.01 27.27
N PRO A 26 1.01 10.62 28.22
CA PRO A 26 1.95 11.54 28.85
C PRO A 26 2.86 12.29 27.85
N ASP A 27 3.30 13.48 28.19
CA ASP A 27 4.16 14.35 27.36
C ASP A 27 5.49 13.71 26.93
N ALA A 28 5.89 12.59 27.55
CA ALA A 28 7.05 11.82 27.12
C ALA A 28 6.90 11.21 25.72
N PHE A 29 5.65 11.00 25.22
CA PHE A 29 5.37 10.34 23.94
C PHE A 29 5.49 11.26 22.73
N TYR A 30 5.50 12.57 22.95
CA TYR A 30 5.47 13.57 21.86
C TYR A 30 5.98 14.93 22.32
N THR A 31 6.17 15.79 21.36
CA THR A 31 6.32 17.23 21.59
C THR A 31 5.13 17.96 20.96
N ARG A 32 4.44 18.80 21.76
CA ARG A 32 3.37 19.67 21.24
C ARG A 32 3.99 20.83 20.50
N LEU A 33 3.63 21.00 19.22
CA LEU A 33 4.07 22.12 18.40
C LEU A 33 3.13 22.29 17.21
N ALA A 34 2.98 23.54 16.77
CA ALA A 34 2.25 23.86 15.55
C ALA A 34 3.12 23.58 14.30
N PRO A 35 2.51 23.21 13.17
CA PRO A 35 3.18 23.18 11.88
C PRO A 35 3.73 24.56 11.49
N ALA A 36 4.75 24.58 10.63
CA ALA A 36 5.33 25.80 10.11
C ALA A 36 4.69 26.29 8.80
N GLY A 37 3.67 25.61 8.32
CA GLY A 37 2.90 25.99 7.15
C GLY A 37 3.68 26.18 5.83
N LEU A 38 2.95 26.56 4.77
CA LEU A 38 3.48 26.86 3.44
C LEU A 38 3.01 28.25 2.99
N PRO A 39 3.88 29.09 2.38
CA PRO A 39 3.46 30.36 1.81
C PRO A 39 2.62 30.15 0.55
N GLU A 40 1.58 30.95 0.34
CA GLU A 40 0.74 30.95 -0.86
C GLU A 40 0.37 29.53 -1.34
N PRO A 41 -0.30 28.71 -0.50
CA PRO A 41 -0.52 27.30 -0.78
C PRO A 41 -1.49 27.10 -1.95
N TYR A 42 -1.20 26.10 -2.80
CA TYR A 42 -2.10 25.67 -3.88
C TYR A 42 -2.39 24.16 -3.77
N LEU A 43 -3.61 23.78 -4.14
CA LEU A 43 -4.03 22.37 -4.14
C LEU A 43 -3.44 21.65 -5.35
N VAL A 44 -2.76 20.53 -5.12
CA VAL A 44 -2.21 19.64 -6.17
C VAL A 44 -3.14 18.48 -6.45
N GLY A 45 -3.77 17.95 -5.42
CA GLY A 45 -4.74 16.86 -5.52
C GLY A 45 -5.42 16.60 -4.18
N ALA A 46 -6.63 16.04 -4.23
CA ALA A 46 -7.36 15.64 -3.03
C ALA A 46 -8.24 14.42 -3.28
N SER A 47 -8.48 13.65 -2.22
CA SER A 47 -9.34 12.47 -2.21
C SER A 47 -10.67 12.76 -1.54
N ARG A 48 -11.75 12.79 -2.33
CA ARG A 48 -13.12 12.98 -1.83
C ARG A 48 -13.53 11.82 -0.92
N GLU A 49 -13.18 10.57 -1.29
CA GLU A 49 -13.48 9.41 -0.47
C GLU A 49 -12.78 9.44 0.89
N VAL A 50 -11.55 9.97 0.95
CA VAL A 50 -10.85 10.11 2.24
C VAL A 50 -11.50 11.21 3.09
N ALA A 51 -11.99 12.29 2.50
CA ALA A 51 -12.76 13.29 3.23
C ALA A 51 -14.01 12.67 3.89
N GLU A 52 -14.80 11.89 3.12
CA GLU A 52 -15.98 11.19 3.61
C GLU A 52 -15.64 10.17 4.72
N LEU A 53 -14.48 9.51 4.62
CA LEU A 53 -14.03 8.48 5.56
C LEU A 53 -13.97 8.99 7.01
N PHE A 54 -13.55 10.23 7.21
CA PHE A 54 -13.52 10.83 8.55
C PHE A 54 -14.65 11.84 8.79
N GLY A 55 -15.66 11.89 7.90
CA GLY A 55 -16.90 12.64 8.08
C GLY A 55 -16.88 14.08 7.56
N LEU A 56 -15.90 14.45 6.75
CA LEU A 56 -15.84 15.76 6.11
C LEU A 56 -16.64 15.75 4.79
N ASP A 57 -17.44 16.79 4.56
CA ASP A 57 -18.08 17.00 3.26
C ASP A 57 -17.01 17.23 2.17
N PRO A 58 -17.00 16.42 1.10
CA PRO A 58 -16.04 16.57 0.02
C PRO A 58 -16.06 17.94 -0.68
N ASP A 59 -17.13 18.69 -0.59
CA ASP A 59 -17.22 20.05 -1.17
C ASP A 59 -16.38 21.06 -0.39
N GLU A 60 -16.01 20.75 0.86
CA GLU A 60 -15.07 21.54 1.66
C GLU A 60 -13.65 21.60 1.04
N ILE A 61 -13.28 20.63 0.18
CA ILE A 61 -12.00 20.61 -0.55
C ILE A 61 -11.80 21.88 -1.40
N GLY A 62 -12.89 22.44 -1.96
CA GLY A 62 -12.84 23.64 -2.77
C GLY A 62 -12.61 24.94 -2.00
N ARG A 63 -12.74 24.93 -0.68
CA ARG A 63 -12.64 26.13 0.15
C ARG A 63 -11.19 26.58 0.37
N PRO A 64 -10.92 27.89 0.47
CA PRO A 64 -9.60 28.41 0.84
C PRO A 64 -9.10 27.84 2.18
N GLU A 65 -9.99 27.72 3.18
CA GLU A 65 -9.68 27.22 4.52
C GLU A 65 -9.14 25.79 4.50
N PHE A 66 -9.60 24.93 3.56
CA PHE A 66 -9.06 23.58 3.38
C PHE A 66 -7.56 23.64 3.06
N ARG A 67 -7.17 24.49 2.12
CA ARG A 67 -5.75 24.64 1.76
C ARG A 67 -4.91 25.17 2.92
N GLU A 68 -5.42 26.16 3.66
CA GLU A 68 -4.71 26.74 4.80
C GLU A 68 -4.50 25.71 5.92
N ILE A 69 -5.52 24.90 6.23
CA ILE A 69 -5.42 23.84 7.24
C ILE A 69 -4.44 22.75 6.80
N PHE A 70 -4.59 22.23 5.58
CA PHE A 70 -3.79 21.10 5.14
C PHE A 70 -2.41 21.48 4.57
N ALA A 71 -2.13 22.79 4.44
CA ALA A 71 -0.79 23.34 4.32
C ALA A 71 -0.08 23.49 5.68
N GLY A 72 -0.83 23.44 6.79
CA GLY A 72 -0.33 23.67 8.14
C GLY A 72 -0.27 25.13 8.56
N ASN A 73 -0.94 26.04 7.84
CA ASN A 73 -0.97 27.48 8.14
C ASN A 73 -1.94 27.80 9.28
N THR A 74 -3.04 27.05 9.36
CA THR A 74 -4.04 27.17 10.43
C THR A 74 -4.35 25.81 11.02
N LEU A 75 -4.74 25.78 12.29
CA LEU A 75 -5.16 24.56 12.96
C LEU A 75 -6.68 24.48 13.03
N PRO A 76 -7.29 23.31 12.72
CA PRO A 76 -8.72 23.14 12.93
C PRO A 76 -9.06 23.25 14.42
N PRO A 77 -10.25 23.79 14.77
CA PRO A 77 -10.70 23.89 16.15
C PRO A 77 -10.66 22.53 16.85
N GLY A 78 -10.20 22.48 18.10
CA GLY A 78 -10.12 21.25 18.89
C GLY A 78 -8.93 20.33 18.55
N SER A 79 -8.14 20.62 17.52
CA SER A 79 -6.93 19.84 17.21
C SER A 79 -5.84 20.00 18.29
N ALA A 80 -4.98 19.00 18.43
CA ALA A 80 -3.86 18.97 19.38
C ALA A 80 -2.57 18.62 18.65
N ALA A 81 -2.04 19.60 17.87
CA ALA A 81 -0.89 19.38 17.01
C ALA A 81 0.36 18.95 17.80
N LEU A 82 0.99 17.86 17.36
CA LEU A 82 2.16 17.27 18.01
C LEU A 82 3.05 16.51 17.02
N ALA A 83 4.29 16.24 17.43
CA ALA A 83 5.18 15.29 16.77
C ALA A 83 5.50 14.16 17.73
N ALA A 84 5.31 12.90 17.30
CA ALA A 84 5.54 11.72 18.12
C ALA A 84 7.03 11.34 18.17
N VAL A 85 7.48 10.80 19.33
CA VAL A 85 8.80 10.22 19.47
C VAL A 85 8.77 8.71 19.18
N TYR A 86 9.77 8.22 18.50
CA TYR A 86 10.06 6.79 18.33
C TYR A 86 11.55 6.59 18.06
N SER A 87 11.96 5.35 17.99
CA SER A 87 13.30 4.94 17.58
C SER A 87 13.18 3.93 16.44
N GLY A 88 14.23 3.19 16.14
CA GLY A 88 14.10 2.07 15.21
C GLY A 88 15.42 1.59 14.64
N HIS A 89 15.30 0.50 13.88
CA HIS A 89 16.38 -0.06 13.08
C HIS A 89 16.18 0.36 11.62
N GLN A 90 17.19 1.02 11.06
CA GLN A 90 17.21 1.41 9.64
C GLN A 90 18.26 0.57 8.91
N PHE A 91 17.90 -0.06 7.81
CA PHE A 91 18.75 -1.02 7.08
C PHE A 91 19.36 -2.11 7.97
N GLY A 92 18.62 -2.53 9.02
CA GLY A 92 19.05 -3.55 9.96
C GLY A 92 19.97 -3.07 11.08
N VAL A 93 20.26 -1.78 11.16
CA VAL A 93 21.13 -1.16 12.17
C VAL A 93 20.30 -0.25 13.08
N TRP A 94 20.56 -0.32 14.39
CA TRP A 94 19.91 0.57 15.36
C TRP A 94 20.28 2.04 15.09
N ALA A 95 19.29 2.85 14.78
CA ALA A 95 19.46 4.27 14.44
C ALA A 95 19.32 5.20 15.67
N GLY A 96 18.96 4.66 16.84
CA GLY A 96 18.69 5.46 18.03
C GLY A 96 17.37 6.22 17.94
N GLN A 97 17.30 7.36 18.61
CA GLN A 97 16.09 8.19 18.62
C GLN A 97 15.84 8.81 17.23
N LEU A 98 14.65 8.59 16.76
CA LEU A 98 14.02 9.16 15.59
C LEU A 98 12.83 10.01 16.05
N GLY A 99 11.74 9.95 15.35
CA GLY A 99 10.48 10.63 15.63
C GLY A 99 9.93 11.30 14.38
N ASP A 100 8.81 11.95 14.51
CA ASP A 100 8.15 12.68 13.42
C ASP A 100 8.97 13.92 13.02
N GLY A 101 10.11 13.69 12.34
CA GLY A 101 11.07 14.75 11.99
C GLY A 101 10.57 15.77 10.96
N ARG A 102 9.49 15.44 10.25
CA ARG A 102 8.82 16.32 9.27
C ARG A 102 7.30 16.12 9.24
N ALA A 103 6.76 15.48 10.26
CA ALA A 103 5.32 15.22 10.33
C ALA A 103 4.73 15.78 11.61
N HIS A 104 3.48 16.24 11.52
CA HIS A 104 2.72 16.81 12.62
C HIS A 104 1.36 16.11 12.67
N LEU A 105 1.11 15.35 13.73
CA LEU A 105 -0.23 14.83 14.01
C LEU A 105 -1.12 15.99 14.43
N LEU A 106 -2.20 16.26 13.69
CA LEU A 106 -3.18 17.29 14.06
C LEU A 106 -4.11 16.83 15.17
N GLY A 107 -4.40 15.54 15.21
CA GLY A 107 -5.26 14.91 16.19
C GLY A 107 -6.00 13.70 15.64
N GLY A 108 -6.81 13.08 16.49
CA GLY A 108 -7.69 11.97 16.16
C GLY A 108 -9.15 12.40 16.09
N LEU A 109 -9.93 11.71 15.27
CA LEU A 109 -11.38 11.84 15.14
C LEU A 109 -12.00 10.47 15.28
N ARG A 110 -13.22 10.41 15.82
CA ARG A 110 -13.97 9.16 15.93
C ARG A 110 -15.34 9.32 15.31
N ASN A 111 -15.70 8.42 14.42
CA ASN A 111 -17.00 8.41 13.77
C ASN A 111 -17.53 6.96 13.60
N ALA A 112 -18.61 6.78 12.85
CA ALA A 112 -19.20 5.46 12.60
C ALA A 112 -18.28 4.52 11.79
N HIS A 113 -17.29 5.06 11.07
CA HIS A 113 -16.31 4.29 10.28
C HIS A 113 -15.06 3.92 11.09
N GLY A 114 -14.91 4.40 12.31
CA GLY A 114 -13.80 4.08 13.20
C GLY A 114 -13.07 5.29 13.77
N HIS A 115 -11.83 5.06 14.18
CA HIS A 115 -10.90 6.07 14.66
C HIS A 115 -9.95 6.47 13.52
N TRP A 116 -9.73 7.77 13.36
CA TRP A 116 -8.92 8.34 12.28
C TRP A 116 -8.02 9.44 12.80
N GLU A 117 -6.72 9.27 12.64
CA GLU A 117 -5.71 10.30 12.91
C GLU A 117 -5.38 11.04 11.62
N ILE A 118 -5.23 12.37 11.70
CA ILE A 118 -4.80 13.24 10.59
C ILE A 118 -3.40 13.71 10.87
N GLN A 119 -2.47 13.44 9.95
CA GLN A 119 -1.07 13.84 10.08
C GLN A 119 -0.60 14.60 8.84
N LEU A 120 0.04 15.76 9.03
CA LEU A 120 0.65 16.57 7.97
C LEU A 120 2.13 16.19 7.81
N LYS A 121 2.51 15.61 6.68
CA LYS A 121 3.90 15.29 6.35
C LYS A 121 4.51 16.36 5.46
N GLY A 122 5.61 16.97 5.91
CA GLY A 122 6.28 18.06 5.21
C GLY A 122 5.98 19.45 5.78
N ALA A 123 5.23 19.53 6.88
CA ALA A 123 4.73 20.78 7.44
C ALA A 123 5.73 21.51 8.37
N GLY A 124 7.02 21.25 8.24
CA GLY A 124 8.08 21.98 8.93
C GLY A 124 8.87 21.18 9.96
N ARG A 125 9.82 21.85 10.57
CA ARG A 125 10.73 21.26 11.55
C ARG A 125 10.03 20.88 12.84
N THR A 126 10.51 19.78 13.42
CA THR A 126 10.19 19.34 14.76
C THR A 126 11.48 19.10 15.55
N PRO A 127 11.44 18.85 16.86
CA PRO A 127 12.63 18.44 17.64
C PRO A 127 13.32 17.19 17.10
N TYR A 128 12.61 16.39 16.30
CA TYR A 128 13.10 15.11 15.75
C TYR A 128 13.65 15.22 14.33
N SER A 129 13.78 16.43 13.76
CA SER A 129 14.25 16.63 12.38
C SER A 129 15.74 16.35 12.16
N ARG A 130 16.52 16.11 13.21
CA ARG A 130 17.95 15.77 13.13
C ARG A 130 18.76 16.74 12.25
N GLY A 131 18.47 18.05 12.35
CA GLY A 131 19.11 19.09 11.56
C GLY A 131 18.51 19.32 10.16
N ALA A 132 17.60 18.46 9.68
CA ALA A 132 16.92 18.64 8.41
C ALA A 132 15.87 19.80 8.48
N ASP A 133 15.36 20.20 7.30
CA ASP A 133 14.42 21.32 7.16
C ASP A 133 12.96 20.98 7.55
N GLY A 134 12.64 19.72 7.73
CA GLY A 134 11.29 19.26 8.07
C GLY A 134 10.29 19.36 6.91
N ARG A 135 10.75 19.58 5.68
CA ARG A 135 9.89 19.70 4.49
C ARG A 135 9.79 18.39 3.74
N ALA A 136 8.69 18.20 3.03
CA ALA A 136 8.56 17.27 1.92
C ALA A 136 8.57 18.06 0.60
N VAL A 137 8.85 17.39 -0.51
CA VAL A 137 8.89 17.99 -1.83
C VAL A 137 7.72 17.50 -2.69
N LEU A 138 7.36 18.28 -3.70
CA LEU A 138 6.22 18.01 -4.57
C LEU A 138 6.28 16.60 -5.16
N ARG A 139 7.44 16.18 -5.66
CA ARG A 139 7.69 14.88 -6.27
C ARG A 139 7.31 13.72 -5.35
N SER A 140 7.89 13.67 -4.15
CA SER A 140 7.62 12.59 -3.19
C SER A 140 6.19 12.65 -2.65
N SER A 141 5.62 13.85 -2.52
CA SER A 141 4.25 14.05 -2.04
C SER A 141 3.21 13.52 -3.03
N ILE A 142 3.39 13.74 -4.33
CA ILE A 142 2.54 13.16 -5.38
C ILE A 142 2.65 11.63 -5.39
N ARG A 143 3.86 11.09 -5.27
CA ARG A 143 4.08 9.64 -5.21
C ARG A 143 3.35 9.00 -4.02
N GLU A 144 3.50 9.57 -2.83
CA GLU A 144 2.82 9.07 -1.62
C GLU A 144 1.30 9.16 -1.75
N PHE A 145 0.77 10.29 -2.21
CA PHE A 145 -0.66 10.51 -2.41
C PHE A 145 -1.27 9.47 -3.36
N LEU A 146 -0.71 9.33 -4.55
CA LEU A 146 -1.22 8.40 -5.55
C LEU A 146 -1.07 6.93 -5.11
N CYS A 147 0.05 6.57 -4.46
CA CYS A 147 0.30 5.20 -4.05
C CYS A 147 -0.60 4.77 -2.89
N SER A 148 -0.79 5.61 -1.88
CA SER A 148 -1.67 5.27 -0.76
C SER A 148 -3.11 5.01 -1.22
N GLU A 149 -3.63 5.82 -2.13
CA GLU A 149 -4.97 5.62 -2.69
C GLU A 149 -5.03 4.39 -3.64
N ALA A 150 -3.99 4.17 -4.45
CA ALA A 150 -3.88 2.96 -5.27
C ALA A 150 -3.86 1.68 -4.43
N MET A 151 -3.07 1.65 -3.35
CA MET A 151 -2.99 0.50 -2.45
C MET A 151 -4.32 0.24 -1.74
N ALA A 152 -5.02 1.28 -1.31
CA ALA A 152 -6.36 1.14 -0.74
C ALA A 152 -7.34 0.52 -1.74
N ALA A 153 -7.31 0.97 -2.99
CA ALA A 153 -8.17 0.45 -4.06
C ALA A 153 -7.81 -1.00 -4.46
N LEU A 154 -6.56 -1.41 -4.31
CA LEU A 154 -6.10 -2.80 -4.45
C LEU A 154 -6.53 -3.70 -3.27
N GLY A 155 -7.20 -3.14 -2.24
CA GLY A 155 -7.60 -3.86 -1.04
C GLY A 155 -6.45 -4.16 -0.07
N ILE A 156 -5.35 -3.41 -0.17
CA ILE A 156 -4.18 -3.56 0.69
C ILE A 156 -4.28 -2.58 1.86
N PRO A 157 -4.19 -3.06 3.12
CA PRO A 157 -4.21 -2.19 4.30
C PRO A 157 -3.11 -1.12 4.22
N THR A 158 -3.51 0.15 4.34
CA THR A 158 -2.59 1.28 4.12
C THR A 158 -3.06 2.53 4.84
N THR A 159 -2.13 3.46 5.08
CA THR A 159 -2.50 4.84 5.34
C THR A 159 -3.14 5.43 4.08
N ARG A 160 -4.10 6.33 4.26
CA ARG A 160 -4.78 7.06 3.18
C ARG A 160 -4.17 8.44 3.04
N ALA A 161 -4.37 9.08 1.90
CA ALA A 161 -3.94 10.46 1.68
C ALA A 161 -5.13 11.34 1.29
N LEU A 162 -5.43 12.33 2.14
CA LEU A 162 -6.52 13.28 1.91
C LEU A 162 -6.17 14.27 0.81
N SER A 163 -4.98 14.86 0.88
CA SER A 163 -4.56 15.91 -0.06
C SER A 163 -3.06 16.04 -0.17
N VAL A 164 -2.63 16.65 -1.28
CA VAL A 164 -1.32 17.28 -1.45
C VAL A 164 -1.53 18.76 -1.67
N VAL A 165 -0.90 19.58 -0.83
CA VAL A 165 -0.86 21.04 -0.95
C VAL A 165 0.58 21.45 -1.23
N GLY A 166 0.82 22.16 -2.32
CA GLY A 166 2.15 22.63 -2.74
C GLY A 166 2.34 24.12 -2.47
N ALA A 167 3.59 24.58 -2.53
CA ALA A 167 3.97 25.99 -2.53
C ALA A 167 5.27 26.19 -3.33
N ASP A 168 5.49 27.41 -3.83
CA ASP A 168 6.71 27.77 -4.56
C ASP A 168 7.90 28.07 -3.60
N LEU A 169 7.88 27.44 -2.44
CA LEU A 169 8.97 27.49 -1.47
C LEU A 169 10.09 26.52 -1.92
N PRO A 170 11.31 27.01 -2.23
CA PRO A 170 12.39 26.15 -2.67
C PRO A 170 12.91 25.28 -1.51
N VAL A 171 13.08 23.99 -1.78
CA VAL A 171 13.62 22.99 -0.86
C VAL A 171 14.81 22.32 -1.54
N ARG A 172 15.96 22.35 -0.87
CA ARG A 172 17.17 21.74 -1.40
C ARG A 172 17.18 20.24 -1.08
N ARG A 173 17.25 19.42 -2.14
CA ARG A 173 17.47 17.98 -2.11
C ARG A 173 18.70 17.68 -2.99
N GLU A 174 18.66 16.68 -3.84
CA GLU A 174 19.66 16.50 -4.90
C GLU A 174 19.63 17.69 -5.86
N GLU A 175 18.41 18.19 -6.11
CA GLU A 175 18.12 19.41 -6.84
C GLU A 175 17.30 20.38 -5.97
N ILE A 176 16.98 21.54 -6.50
CA ILE A 176 16.05 22.48 -5.86
C ILE A 176 14.65 22.11 -6.34
N GLU A 177 13.81 21.70 -5.39
CA GLU A 177 12.42 21.28 -5.62
C GLU A 177 11.44 22.20 -4.88
N SER A 178 10.16 22.16 -5.25
CA SER A 178 9.08 22.88 -4.56
C SER A 178 8.62 22.12 -3.32
N ALA A 179 8.35 22.84 -2.23
CA ALA A 179 7.79 22.28 -1.02
C ALA A 179 6.36 21.79 -1.22
N ALA A 180 5.99 20.74 -0.51
CA ALA A 180 4.62 20.27 -0.42
C ALA A 180 4.33 19.65 0.95
N VAL A 181 3.04 19.56 1.29
CA VAL A 181 2.52 18.86 2.47
C VAL A 181 1.52 17.81 2.02
N VAL A 182 1.70 16.58 2.50
CA VAL A 182 0.70 15.51 2.37
C VAL A 182 -0.11 15.45 3.65
N ALA A 183 -1.42 15.54 3.54
CA ALA A 183 -2.34 15.25 4.63
C ALA A 183 -2.65 13.73 4.61
N ARG A 184 -2.06 12.99 5.55
CA ARG A 184 -2.24 11.55 5.72
C ARG A 184 -3.36 11.28 6.71
N VAL A 185 -4.11 10.20 6.47
CA VAL A 185 -5.20 9.74 7.34
C VAL A 185 -5.02 8.25 7.61
N ALA A 186 -5.04 7.84 8.87
CA ALA A 186 -4.93 6.44 9.28
C ALA A 186 -5.66 6.20 10.61
N PRO A 187 -6.02 4.96 10.94
CA PRO A 187 -6.48 4.67 12.30
C PRO A 187 -5.44 5.03 13.36
N SER A 188 -4.15 4.79 13.10
CA SER A 188 -3.05 5.21 13.96
C SER A 188 -1.73 5.27 13.18
N PHE A 189 -0.82 6.15 13.62
CA PHE A 189 0.57 6.23 13.15
C PHE A 189 1.56 5.58 14.12
N VAL A 190 1.10 4.84 15.12
CA VAL A 190 1.97 4.06 16.01
C VAL A 190 2.66 2.94 15.22
N ARG A 191 3.96 2.84 15.38
CA ARG A 191 4.86 1.94 14.63
C ARG A 191 5.68 1.04 15.56
N PHE A 192 6.36 0.04 15.02
CA PHE A 192 7.23 -0.84 15.84
C PHE A 192 8.27 -0.02 16.59
N GLY A 193 8.86 0.97 15.92
CA GLY A 193 9.82 1.88 16.52
C GLY A 193 9.32 2.66 17.73
N SER A 194 8.01 2.86 17.88
CA SER A 194 7.43 3.48 19.07
C SER A 194 7.62 2.61 20.31
N PHE A 195 7.54 1.28 20.17
CA PHE A 195 7.80 0.32 21.25
C PHE A 195 9.30 0.13 21.49
N GLU A 196 10.09 0.04 20.40
CA GLU A 196 11.56 -0.06 20.51
C GLU A 196 12.15 1.12 21.28
N HIS A 197 11.57 2.32 21.15
CA HIS A 197 12.02 3.52 21.86
C HIS A 197 11.97 3.32 23.38
N TRP A 198 10.84 2.93 23.92
CA TRP A 198 10.67 2.75 25.35
C TRP A 198 11.48 1.57 25.90
N ALA A 199 11.51 0.47 25.19
CA ALA A 199 12.30 -0.69 25.56
C ALA A 199 13.80 -0.38 25.62
N ALA A 200 14.35 0.32 24.63
CA ALA A 200 15.76 0.70 24.57
C ALA A 200 16.18 1.67 25.68
N HIS A 201 15.23 2.48 26.20
CA HIS A 201 15.47 3.40 27.32
C HIS A 201 15.11 2.80 28.68
N GLY A 202 14.72 1.52 28.75
CA GLY A 202 14.34 0.85 30.00
C GLY A 202 13.05 1.43 30.65
N ARG A 203 12.21 2.08 29.85
CA ARG A 203 10.98 2.76 30.28
C ARG A 203 9.78 1.81 30.18
N SER A 204 9.72 0.82 31.08
CA SER A 204 8.69 -0.23 31.06
C SER A 204 7.28 0.27 31.33
N ASP A 205 7.11 1.36 32.07
CA ASP A 205 5.81 1.94 32.35
C ASP A 205 5.24 2.61 31.09
N GLU A 206 6.03 3.38 30.35
CA GLU A 206 5.63 3.97 29.08
C GLU A 206 5.41 2.91 28.01
N LEU A 207 6.24 1.87 27.97
CA LEU A 207 6.03 0.73 27.09
C LEU A 207 4.65 0.10 27.33
N ARG A 208 4.28 -0.10 28.60
CA ARG A 208 2.97 -0.64 29.01
C ARG A 208 1.85 0.30 28.62
N LEU A 209 1.97 1.60 28.93
CA LEU A 209 0.97 2.60 28.57
C LEU A 209 0.70 2.63 27.06
N LEU A 210 1.74 2.52 26.23
CA LEU A 210 1.58 2.48 24.77
C LEU A 210 0.87 1.18 24.32
N ALA A 211 1.25 0.04 24.90
CA ALA A 211 0.63 -1.24 24.59
C ALA A 211 -0.86 -1.24 25.01
N ASP A 212 -1.16 -0.73 26.19
CA ASP A 212 -2.52 -0.56 26.69
C ASP A 212 -3.35 0.37 25.78
N TYR A 213 -2.78 1.51 25.35
CA TYR A 213 -3.41 2.42 24.41
C TYR A 213 -3.78 1.71 23.09
N VAL A 214 -2.86 0.94 22.52
CA VAL A 214 -3.10 0.21 21.26
C VAL A 214 -4.17 -0.87 21.46
N ILE A 215 -4.10 -1.64 22.56
CA ILE A 215 -5.09 -2.67 22.87
C ILE A 215 -6.47 -2.03 23.05
N ASP A 216 -6.59 -1.06 23.95
CA ASP A 216 -7.90 -0.50 24.32
C ASP A 216 -8.56 0.27 23.16
N THR A 217 -7.77 0.89 22.30
CA THR A 217 -8.29 1.69 21.18
C THR A 217 -8.56 0.86 19.94
N PHE A 218 -7.68 -0.11 19.62
CA PHE A 218 -7.68 -0.77 18.32
C PHE A 218 -7.83 -2.29 18.35
N ARG A 219 -7.53 -2.94 19.50
CA ARG A 219 -7.52 -4.41 19.66
C ARG A 219 -8.10 -4.84 21.00
N PRO A 220 -9.32 -4.36 21.36
CA PRO A 220 -9.89 -4.65 22.67
C PRO A 220 -10.06 -6.16 22.95
N GLU A 221 -10.18 -6.97 21.90
CA GLU A 221 -10.22 -8.43 21.97
C GLU A 221 -9.02 -9.04 22.68
N CYS A 222 -7.83 -8.43 22.57
CA CYS A 222 -6.62 -8.91 23.25
C CYS A 222 -6.75 -8.88 24.78
N ARG A 223 -7.67 -8.06 25.34
CA ARG A 223 -7.90 -8.02 26.81
C ARG A 223 -8.52 -9.30 27.37
N ALA A 224 -9.15 -10.11 26.53
CA ALA A 224 -9.77 -11.37 26.95
C ALA A 224 -8.75 -12.53 27.10
N GLU A 225 -7.54 -12.35 26.62
CA GLU A 225 -6.51 -13.38 26.65
C GLU A 225 -5.69 -13.34 27.97
N ASP A 226 -5.12 -14.47 28.37
CA ASP A 226 -4.34 -14.62 29.61
C ASP A 226 -3.20 -13.60 29.71
N ASN A 227 -2.53 -13.31 28.59
CA ASN A 227 -1.57 -12.22 28.47
C ASN A 227 -1.93 -11.32 27.28
N PRO A 228 -2.57 -10.15 27.52
CA PRO A 228 -3.00 -9.23 26.47
C PRO A 228 -1.85 -8.73 25.57
N TYR A 229 -0.64 -8.65 26.08
CA TYR A 229 0.53 -8.17 25.33
C TYR A 229 1.08 -9.25 24.40
N SER A 230 1.09 -10.52 24.82
CA SER A 230 1.37 -11.65 23.92
C SER A 230 0.31 -11.75 22.82
N ALA A 231 -0.95 -11.56 23.16
CA ALA A 231 -2.05 -11.56 22.19
C ALA A 231 -1.90 -10.42 21.18
N LEU A 232 -1.52 -9.21 21.62
CA LEU A 232 -1.22 -8.10 20.71
C LEU A 232 -0.05 -8.45 19.77
N LEU A 233 1.05 -9.01 20.30
CA LEU A 233 2.20 -9.40 19.48
C LEU A 233 1.81 -10.47 18.43
N ALA A 234 0.97 -11.44 18.81
CA ALA A 234 0.44 -12.45 17.90
C ALA A 234 -0.42 -11.83 16.77
N ASP A 235 -1.35 -10.92 17.11
CA ASP A 235 -2.18 -10.22 16.13
C ASP A 235 -1.34 -9.37 15.16
N VAL A 236 -0.35 -8.64 15.68
CA VAL A 236 0.58 -7.84 14.86
C VAL A 236 1.40 -8.75 13.92
N SER A 237 1.88 -9.89 14.42
CA SER A 237 2.64 -10.86 13.62
C SER A 237 1.81 -11.40 12.46
N ARG A 238 0.61 -11.88 12.74
CA ARG A 238 -0.34 -12.36 11.73
C ARG A 238 -0.66 -11.30 10.68
N ARG A 239 -1.05 -10.08 11.10
CA ARG A 239 -1.40 -8.97 10.18
C ARG A 239 -0.23 -8.54 9.32
N THR A 240 0.98 -8.56 9.86
CA THR A 240 2.20 -8.24 9.10
C THR A 240 2.45 -9.29 8.03
N GLY A 241 2.25 -10.57 8.33
CA GLY A 241 2.34 -11.65 7.35
C GLY A 241 1.33 -11.49 6.21
N GLU A 242 0.06 -11.27 6.55
CA GLU A 242 -1.02 -11.02 5.58
C GLU A 242 -0.75 -9.78 4.72
N LEU A 243 -0.23 -8.69 5.31
CA LEU A 243 0.11 -7.47 4.59
C LEU A 243 1.21 -7.71 3.54
N ILE A 244 2.29 -8.37 3.95
CA ILE A 244 3.41 -8.64 3.04
C ILE A 244 3.00 -9.62 1.95
N ALA A 245 2.16 -10.62 2.23
CA ALA A 245 1.58 -11.49 1.22
C ALA A 245 0.81 -10.70 0.15
N ARG A 246 0.02 -9.70 0.55
CA ARG A 246 -0.69 -8.81 -0.39
C ARG A 246 0.28 -7.97 -1.24
N TRP A 247 1.35 -7.42 -0.65
CA TRP A 247 2.38 -6.70 -1.40
C TRP A 247 2.99 -7.61 -2.48
N MET A 248 3.40 -8.82 -2.08
CA MET A 248 4.00 -9.80 -2.99
C MET A 248 3.04 -10.16 -4.13
N ALA A 249 1.76 -10.36 -3.84
CA ALA A 249 0.77 -10.77 -4.83
C ALA A 249 0.52 -9.72 -5.94
N VAL A 250 0.72 -8.43 -5.66
CA VAL A 250 0.57 -7.35 -6.65
C VAL A 250 1.90 -6.85 -7.22
N GLY A 251 3.03 -7.47 -6.83
CA GLY A 251 4.37 -7.04 -7.26
C GLY A 251 4.84 -5.75 -6.62
N PHE A 252 4.29 -5.36 -5.48
CA PHE A 252 4.69 -4.15 -4.77
C PHE A 252 5.96 -4.37 -3.95
N MET A 253 6.87 -3.41 -4.04
CA MET A 253 8.08 -3.32 -3.24
C MET A 253 8.05 -2.04 -2.41
N HIS A 254 8.10 -2.20 -1.08
CA HIS A 254 8.10 -1.05 -0.17
C HIS A 254 9.41 -0.23 -0.25
N GLY A 255 10.52 -0.90 -0.44
CA GLY A 255 11.85 -0.31 -0.63
C GLY A 255 12.53 0.20 0.64
N VAL A 256 11.82 0.40 1.75
CA VAL A 256 12.39 0.85 3.05
C VAL A 256 11.61 0.23 4.21
N MET A 257 11.80 -1.06 4.42
CA MET A 257 11.15 -1.80 5.51
C MET A 257 11.96 -1.69 6.81
N ASN A 258 12.21 -0.46 7.26
CA ASN A 258 12.75 -0.16 8.57
C ASN A 258 11.70 -0.44 9.65
N THR A 259 12.09 -0.65 10.91
CA THR A 259 11.12 -0.85 12.01
C THR A 259 10.29 0.41 12.31
N ASP A 260 10.84 1.58 11.98
CA ASP A 260 10.12 2.86 12.04
C ASP A 260 9.15 3.08 10.86
N ASN A 261 9.11 2.16 9.88
CA ASN A 261 8.13 2.14 8.80
C ASN A 261 7.17 0.93 8.89
N MET A 262 7.13 0.22 10.02
CA MET A 262 6.21 -0.89 10.24
C MET A 262 5.09 -0.48 11.20
N SER A 263 3.85 -0.56 10.72
CA SER A 263 2.66 -0.21 11.51
C SER A 263 2.35 -1.28 12.55
N ILE A 264 2.01 -0.86 13.78
CA ILE A 264 1.48 -1.77 14.80
C ILE A 264 0.09 -2.34 14.42
N LEU A 265 -0.58 -1.75 13.47
CA LEU A 265 -1.90 -2.18 12.99
C LEU A 265 -1.84 -2.99 11.69
N GLY A 266 -0.64 -3.28 11.15
CA GLY A 266 -0.46 -3.99 9.88
C GLY A 266 -0.90 -3.15 8.67
N LEU A 267 -0.57 -1.85 8.67
CA LEU A 267 -0.83 -0.93 7.56
C LEU A 267 0.49 -0.65 6.80
N THR A 268 0.39 -0.42 5.50
CA THR A 268 1.50 0.15 4.74
C THR A 268 1.69 1.60 5.16
N LEU A 269 2.88 1.94 5.66
CA LEU A 269 3.26 3.29 6.12
C LEU A 269 4.41 3.85 5.27
N ASP A 270 4.44 5.17 5.14
CA ASP A 270 5.61 5.93 4.66
C ASP A 270 6.10 5.53 3.25
N TYR A 271 5.32 5.88 2.25
CA TYR A 271 5.67 5.68 0.85
C TYR A 271 6.85 6.57 0.43
N GLY A 272 8.04 5.97 0.43
CA GLY A 272 9.29 6.58 -0.05
C GLY A 272 9.66 6.04 -1.44
N PRO A 273 10.82 5.33 -1.56
CA PRO A 273 11.29 4.75 -2.81
C PRO A 273 10.61 3.40 -3.12
N PHE A 274 9.28 3.36 -3.07
CA PHE A 274 8.51 2.17 -3.44
C PHE A 274 8.49 1.98 -4.96
N GLY A 275 8.10 0.79 -5.41
CA GLY A 275 7.83 0.50 -6.82
C GLY A 275 6.88 -0.68 -6.98
N PHE A 276 6.20 -0.73 -8.13
CA PHE A 276 5.53 -1.93 -8.62
C PHE A 276 6.41 -2.64 -9.63
N MET A 277 6.44 -3.98 -9.57
CA MET A 277 7.21 -4.82 -10.47
C MET A 277 6.75 -4.62 -11.92
N GLU A 278 7.70 -4.35 -12.79
CA GLU A 278 7.51 -4.33 -14.25
C GLU A 278 7.93 -5.70 -14.81
N ALA A 279 9.05 -5.80 -15.52
CA ALA A 279 9.61 -7.09 -15.88
C ALA A 279 10.00 -7.87 -14.62
N PHE A 280 9.47 -9.08 -14.45
CA PHE A 280 9.65 -9.83 -13.20
C PHE A 280 11.12 -10.09 -12.89
N ASP A 281 11.55 -9.69 -11.72
CA ASP A 281 12.85 -9.98 -11.15
C ASP A 281 12.74 -10.09 -9.63
N ALA A 282 12.85 -11.30 -9.10
CA ALA A 282 12.77 -11.55 -7.66
C ALA A 282 13.86 -10.81 -6.86
N GLY A 283 14.99 -10.50 -7.50
CA GLY A 283 16.09 -9.74 -6.90
C GLY A 283 15.99 -8.22 -7.07
N HIS A 284 14.92 -7.70 -7.71
CA HIS A 284 14.78 -6.28 -7.99
C HIS A 284 14.80 -5.42 -6.72
N VAL A 285 15.59 -4.35 -6.75
CA VAL A 285 15.73 -3.33 -5.70
C VAL A 285 15.17 -2.03 -6.24
N CYS A 286 14.04 -1.57 -5.70
CA CYS A 286 13.40 -0.33 -6.15
C CYS A 286 13.99 0.94 -5.51
N ASN A 287 14.80 0.80 -4.47
CA ASN A 287 15.41 1.89 -3.72
C ASN A 287 16.88 2.02 -4.07
N HIS A 288 17.26 3.08 -4.77
CA HIS A 288 18.64 3.35 -5.14
C HIS A 288 19.59 3.48 -3.92
N SER A 289 19.08 3.84 -2.74
CA SER A 289 19.88 3.92 -1.52
C SER A 289 20.14 2.56 -0.85
N ASP A 290 19.56 1.47 -1.36
CA ASP A 290 19.74 0.12 -0.81
C ASP A 290 20.85 -0.64 -1.52
N ASP A 291 22.08 -0.22 -1.32
CA ASP A 291 23.28 -0.78 -1.98
C ASP A 291 23.46 -2.29 -1.80
N ARG A 292 22.85 -2.87 -0.74
CA ARG A 292 22.98 -4.29 -0.41
C ARG A 292 21.77 -5.12 -0.84
N GLY A 293 20.73 -4.50 -1.38
CA GLY A 293 19.50 -5.17 -1.76
C GLY A 293 18.76 -5.81 -0.59
N ARG A 294 18.87 -5.24 0.61
CA ARG A 294 18.18 -5.74 1.81
C ARG A 294 16.68 -5.82 1.59
N TYR A 295 16.11 -4.82 0.91
CA TYR A 295 14.68 -4.66 0.69
C TYR A 295 14.26 -5.05 -0.74
N ASN A 296 15.00 -5.97 -1.40
CA ASN A 296 14.58 -6.51 -2.69
C ASN A 296 13.26 -7.29 -2.56
N TYR A 297 12.56 -7.48 -3.67
CA TYR A 297 11.24 -8.09 -3.70
C TYR A 297 11.15 -9.41 -2.92
N ARG A 298 11.99 -10.40 -3.25
CA ARG A 298 11.94 -11.74 -2.62
C ARG A 298 12.31 -11.74 -1.14
N ASN A 299 13.00 -10.69 -0.66
CA ASN A 299 13.47 -10.61 0.73
C ASN A 299 12.44 -9.96 1.67
N GLN A 300 11.37 -9.38 1.14
CA GLN A 300 10.36 -8.69 1.95
C GLN A 300 9.78 -9.55 3.09
N PRO A 301 9.42 -10.85 2.87
CA PRO A 301 8.94 -11.71 3.95
C PRO A 301 9.98 -11.89 5.06
N HIS A 302 11.24 -12.13 4.74
CA HIS A 302 12.30 -12.29 5.73
C HIS A 302 12.57 -11.00 6.52
N VAL A 303 12.51 -9.85 5.87
CA VAL A 303 12.66 -8.55 6.55
C VAL A 303 11.47 -8.29 7.47
N GLY A 304 10.26 -8.63 7.06
CA GLY A 304 9.06 -8.55 7.91
C GLY A 304 9.20 -9.36 9.19
N GLN A 305 9.63 -10.62 9.09
CA GLN A 305 9.89 -11.47 10.25
C GLN A 305 11.01 -10.91 11.13
N TRP A 306 12.08 -10.43 10.53
CA TRP A 306 13.18 -9.80 11.27
C TRP A 306 12.70 -8.57 12.06
N ASN A 307 11.87 -7.72 11.47
CA ASN A 307 11.28 -6.56 12.13
C ASN A 307 10.37 -6.97 13.30
N LEU A 308 9.60 -8.04 13.14
CA LEU A 308 8.78 -8.61 14.22
C LEU A 308 9.63 -9.13 15.37
N TYR A 309 10.79 -9.74 15.10
CA TYR A 309 11.72 -10.10 16.18
C TYR A 309 12.28 -8.87 16.93
N ARG A 310 12.42 -7.71 16.26
CA ARG A 310 12.79 -6.45 16.97
C ARG A 310 11.65 -5.97 17.86
N LEU A 311 10.41 -6.03 17.34
CA LEU A 311 9.22 -5.72 18.14
C LEU A 311 9.08 -6.70 19.33
N ALA A 312 9.23 -8.00 19.10
CA ALA A 312 9.16 -9.03 20.13
C ALA A 312 10.18 -8.78 21.25
N GLU A 313 11.41 -8.40 20.90
CA GLU A 313 12.43 -8.02 21.88
C GLU A 313 11.98 -6.82 22.73
N ALA A 314 11.32 -5.83 22.13
CA ALA A 314 10.75 -4.69 22.85
C ALA A 314 9.60 -5.12 23.78
N PHE A 315 8.84 -6.16 23.44
CA PHE A 315 7.73 -6.67 24.25
C PHE A 315 8.12 -7.57 25.41
N ARG A 316 9.39 -7.97 25.56
CA ARG A 316 9.85 -8.86 26.64
C ARG A 316 9.41 -8.42 28.06
N PRO A 317 9.49 -7.14 28.43
CA PRO A 317 9.07 -6.73 29.78
C PRO A 317 7.58 -6.93 30.06
N LEU A 318 6.75 -7.10 29.02
CA LEU A 318 5.29 -7.21 29.11
C LEU A 318 4.78 -8.62 28.83
N ALA A 319 5.37 -9.30 27.84
CA ALA A 319 4.84 -10.53 27.26
C ALA A 319 5.61 -11.79 27.68
N GLY A 320 6.79 -11.66 28.29
CA GLY A 320 7.56 -12.78 28.78
C GLY A 320 9.03 -12.80 28.36
N ASP A 321 9.71 -13.91 28.54
CA ASP A 321 11.12 -14.03 28.20
C ASP A 321 11.35 -14.08 26.66
N GLN A 322 12.63 -14.06 26.27
CA GLN A 322 13.01 -14.04 24.86
C GLN A 322 12.51 -15.26 24.08
N ALA A 323 12.48 -16.43 24.70
CA ALA A 323 12.04 -17.65 24.01
C ALA A 323 10.52 -17.59 23.73
N LEU A 324 9.75 -17.12 24.72
CA LEU A 324 8.30 -16.99 24.60
C LEU A 324 7.90 -15.95 23.51
N VAL A 325 8.47 -14.74 23.56
CA VAL A 325 8.10 -13.70 22.58
C VAL A 325 8.54 -14.07 21.15
N ARG A 326 9.63 -14.82 20.99
CA ARG A 326 10.03 -15.35 19.67
C ARG A 326 9.06 -16.43 19.18
N ALA A 327 8.67 -17.36 20.05
CA ALA A 327 7.68 -18.38 19.70
C ALA A 327 6.36 -17.75 19.24
N VAL A 328 5.90 -16.68 19.88
CA VAL A 328 4.69 -15.95 19.43
C VAL A 328 4.83 -15.44 17.99
N VAL A 329 6.00 -14.92 17.61
CA VAL A 329 6.24 -14.48 16.21
C VAL A 329 6.27 -15.68 15.27
N ASP A 330 7.03 -16.74 15.63
CA ASP A 330 7.20 -17.93 14.79
C ASP A 330 5.86 -18.65 14.53
N ASP A 331 5.02 -18.75 15.56
CA ASP A 331 3.71 -19.43 15.48
C ASP A 331 2.64 -18.62 14.71
N ASN A 332 2.85 -17.32 14.46
CA ASN A 332 1.80 -16.47 13.89
C ASN A 332 2.17 -15.77 12.58
N TYR A 333 3.45 -15.59 12.28
CA TYR A 333 3.86 -14.85 11.09
C TYR A 333 3.93 -15.72 9.84
N GLY A 334 4.71 -16.81 9.89
CA GLY A 334 5.00 -17.65 8.72
C GLY A 334 3.73 -18.25 8.14
N ASP A 335 2.97 -18.94 8.96
CA ASP A 335 1.72 -19.59 8.54
C ASP A 335 0.69 -18.58 7.99
N ALA A 336 0.61 -17.38 8.59
CA ALA A 336 -0.28 -16.34 8.10
C ALA A 336 0.16 -15.80 6.73
N PHE A 337 1.46 -15.61 6.53
CA PHE A 337 2.00 -15.20 5.23
C PHE A 337 1.74 -16.27 4.17
N ASP A 338 2.13 -17.52 4.44
CA ASP A 338 2.07 -18.62 3.46
C ASP A 338 0.62 -18.91 3.05
N ALA A 339 -0.30 -19.07 4.03
CA ALA A 339 -1.71 -19.32 3.76
C ALA A 339 -2.36 -18.18 2.96
N HIS A 340 -2.06 -16.92 3.32
CA HIS A 340 -2.64 -15.78 2.63
C HIS A 340 -2.05 -15.59 1.23
N PHE A 341 -0.74 -15.81 1.06
CA PHE A 341 -0.07 -15.74 -0.24
C PHE A 341 -0.58 -16.83 -1.18
N GLU A 342 -0.70 -18.07 -0.71
CA GLU A 342 -1.27 -19.18 -1.48
C GLU A 342 -2.70 -18.86 -1.92
N GLN A 343 -3.56 -18.37 -1.01
CA GLN A 343 -4.93 -17.96 -1.34
C GLN A 343 -4.97 -16.91 -2.44
N LEU A 344 -4.13 -15.86 -2.33
CA LEU A 344 -4.06 -14.80 -3.32
C LEU A 344 -3.56 -15.32 -4.67
N MET A 345 -2.55 -16.19 -4.67
CA MET A 345 -2.00 -16.75 -5.90
C MET A 345 -2.98 -17.72 -6.57
N CYS A 346 -3.70 -18.55 -5.80
CA CYS A 346 -4.78 -19.38 -6.33
C CYS A 346 -5.85 -18.51 -7.03
N ALA A 347 -6.29 -17.43 -6.40
CA ALA A 347 -7.25 -16.50 -7.02
C ALA A 347 -6.70 -15.88 -8.32
N LYS A 348 -5.44 -15.44 -8.32
CA LYS A 348 -4.77 -14.86 -9.50
C LYS A 348 -4.63 -15.85 -10.66
N LEU A 349 -4.38 -17.13 -10.35
CA LEU A 349 -4.22 -18.20 -11.31
C LEU A 349 -5.56 -18.85 -11.72
N GLY A 350 -6.68 -18.46 -11.11
CA GLY A 350 -8.01 -19.01 -11.39
C GLY A 350 -8.20 -20.43 -10.88
N LEU A 351 -7.53 -20.80 -9.80
CA LEU A 351 -7.68 -22.08 -9.12
C LEU A 351 -8.87 -22.00 -8.16
N ARG A 352 -9.89 -22.83 -8.38
CA ARG A 352 -11.14 -22.77 -7.62
C ARG A 352 -10.98 -23.22 -6.17
N GLU A 353 -10.22 -24.28 -5.98
CA GLU A 353 -9.98 -24.92 -4.69
C GLU A 353 -8.49 -25.21 -4.57
N ALA A 354 -7.91 -24.97 -3.41
CA ALA A 354 -6.52 -25.30 -3.15
C ALA A 354 -6.31 -26.83 -3.13
N LEU A 355 -5.26 -27.28 -3.76
CA LEU A 355 -4.82 -28.69 -3.76
C LEU A 355 -3.41 -28.80 -3.19
N PRO A 356 -3.02 -29.95 -2.61
CA PRO A 356 -1.72 -30.11 -1.95
C PRO A 356 -0.49 -29.80 -2.83
N ASP A 357 -0.64 -29.84 -4.15
CA ASP A 357 0.45 -29.60 -5.12
C ASP A 357 0.51 -28.14 -5.61
N ASP A 358 -0.38 -27.27 -5.14
CA ASP A 358 -0.46 -25.89 -5.63
C ASP A 358 0.75 -25.04 -5.23
N GLU A 359 1.37 -25.31 -4.07
CA GLU A 359 2.63 -24.68 -3.68
C GLU A 359 3.73 -24.91 -4.72
N ASN A 360 3.88 -26.14 -5.20
CA ASN A 360 4.84 -26.49 -6.26
C ASN A 360 4.48 -25.81 -7.59
N PHE A 361 3.19 -25.74 -7.92
CA PHE A 361 2.72 -25.08 -9.14
C PHE A 361 2.97 -23.57 -9.09
N ILE A 362 2.69 -22.90 -7.97
CA ILE A 362 2.98 -21.48 -7.73
C ILE A 362 4.48 -21.22 -7.82
N THR A 363 5.30 -22.03 -7.14
CA THR A 363 6.76 -21.95 -7.19
C THR A 363 7.29 -22.09 -8.61
N GLY A 364 6.78 -23.08 -9.37
CA GLY A 364 7.11 -23.27 -10.77
C GLY A 364 6.71 -22.10 -11.66
N THR A 365 5.58 -21.45 -11.35
CA THR A 365 5.15 -20.23 -12.03
C THR A 365 6.15 -19.09 -11.81
N PHE A 366 6.56 -18.84 -10.56
CA PHE A 366 7.58 -17.82 -10.28
C PHE A 366 8.94 -18.13 -10.88
N ALA A 367 9.32 -19.42 -10.97
CA ALA A 367 10.55 -19.84 -11.67
C ALA A 367 10.49 -19.50 -13.17
N LEU A 368 9.36 -19.73 -13.83
CA LEU A 368 9.15 -19.33 -15.23
C LEU A 368 9.22 -17.79 -15.38
N LEU A 369 8.52 -17.05 -14.51
CA LEU A 369 8.55 -15.58 -14.54
C LEU A 369 9.99 -15.05 -14.36
N GLN A 370 10.77 -15.65 -13.44
CA GLN A 370 12.17 -15.25 -13.23
C GLN A 370 13.05 -15.53 -14.46
N GLN A 371 12.81 -16.64 -15.13
CA GLN A 371 13.59 -17.02 -16.32
C GLN A 371 13.26 -16.15 -17.53
N GLN A 372 11.98 -15.86 -17.74
CA GLN A 372 11.47 -15.20 -18.95
C GLN A 372 11.28 -13.69 -18.80
N ARG A 373 11.14 -13.21 -17.58
CA ARG A 373 10.97 -11.79 -17.20
C ARG A 373 9.84 -11.06 -17.93
N PRO A 374 8.63 -11.67 -18.06
CA PRO A 374 7.49 -10.93 -18.58
C PRO A 374 7.10 -9.80 -17.62
N ASP A 375 6.34 -8.84 -18.10
CA ASP A 375 5.71 -7.85 -17.22
C ASP A 375 4.76 -8.54 -16.23
N PHE A 376 4.97 -8.29 -14.94
CA PHE A 376 4.27 -9.00 -13.87
C PHE A 376 2.76 -8.74 -13.89
N THR A 377 2.36 -7.48 -13.99
CA THR A 377 0.94 -7.09 -13.99
C THR A 377 0.23 -7.60 -15.26
N GLN A 378 0.85 -7.41 -16.42
CA GLN A 378 0.27 -7.83 -17.70
C GLN A 378 0.18 -9.34 -17.81
N PHE A 379 1.14 -10.11 -17.26
CA PHE A 379 1.09 -11.58 -17.26
C PHE A 379 -0.20 -12.09 -16.63
N PHE A 380 -0.49 -11.67 -15.39
CA PHE A 380 -1.68 -12.13 -14.69
C PHE A 380 -2.98 -11.58 -15.30
N ARG A 381 -2.94 -10.34 -15.80
CA ARG A 381 -4.11 -9.75 -16.46
C ARG A 381 -4.43 -10.44 -17.78
N ALA A 382 -3.45 -10.73 -18.62
CA ALA A 382 -3.63 -11.48 -19.86
C ALA A 382 -4.10 -12.92 -19.58
N LEU A 383 -3.53 -13.60 -18.58
CA LEU A 383 -3.96 -14.92 -18.15
C LEU A 383 -5.45 -14.97 -17.79
N SER A 384 -5.99 -13.89 -17.19
CA SER A 384 -7.40 -13.79 -16.80
C SER A 384 -8.38 -13.83 -17.98
N GLN A 385 -7.90 -13.70 -19.21
CA GLN A 385 -8.71 -13.70 -20.42
C GLN A 385 -8.69 -15.05 -21.14
N LEU A 386 -7.80 -15.95 -20.75
CA LEU A 386 -7.60 -17.21 -21.47
C LEU A 386 -8.67 -18.26 -21.11
N PRO A 387 -9.11 -19.09 -22.08
CA PRO A 387 -10.00 -20.20 -21.82
C PRO A 387 -9.26 -21.35 -21.10
N ALA A 388 -10.01 -22.09 -20.27
CA ALA A 388 -9.50 -23.27 -19.55
C ALA A 388 -9.12 -24.43 -20.50
N ALA A 389 -9.76 -24.53 -21.66
CA ALA A 389 -9.38 -25.46 -22.70
C ALA A 389 -8.79 -24.70 -23.90
N PRO A 390 -7.73 -25.26 -24.57
CA PRO A 390 -7.28 -24.67 -25.83
C PRO A 390 -8.47 -24.62 -26.79
N GLN A 391 -8.76 -23.45 -27.36
CA GLN A 391 -9.69 -23.41 -28.46
C GLN A 391 -8.99 -24.13 -29.63
N GLY A 392 -9.30 -25.43 -29.76
CA GLY A 392 -8.79 -26.23 -30.86
C GLY A 392 -9.16 -25.57 -32.17
N ASP A 393 -8.39 -25.84 -33.23
CA ASP A 393 -8.61 -25.48 -34.62
C ASP A 393 -10.05 -25.83 -35.09
N PHE A 394 -11.05 -25.08 -34.60
CA PHE A 394 -12.42 -25.15 -35.15
C PHE A 394 -12.46 -24.73 -36.60
N LEU A 395 -11.42 -24.08 -37.13
CA LEU A 395 -11.27 -23.72 -38.52
C LEU A 395 -11.00 -24.92 -39.45
N ARG A 396 -10.84 -26.15 -38.92
CA ARG A 396 -10.65 -27.36 -39.75
C ARG A 396 -11.87 -28.27 -39.88
N ARG A 397 -13.01 -27.93 -39.30
CA ARG A 397 -14.18 -28.85 -39.33
C ARG A 397 -15.45 -28.31 -39.95
N GLU A 398 -15.48 -27.18 -40.63
CA GLU A 398 -16.66 -26.82 -41.43
C GLU A 398 -16.29 -26.19 -42.79
N ALA A 399 -15.61 -27.00 -43.61
CA ALA A 399 -15.80 -26.90 -45.06
C ALA A 399 -16.85 -27.93 -45.45
N SER A 400 -18.11 -27.66 -45.15
CA SER A 400 -19.24 -28.32 -45.80
C SER A 400 -20.11 -27.24 -46.40
N PRO A 401 -20.34 -27.21 -47.72
CA PRO A 401 -21.14 -26.20 -48.36
C PRO A 401 -22.61 -26.57 -48.21
N LEU A 402 -23.44 -25.71 -47.70
CA LEU A 402 -24.78 -25.39 -48.23
C LEU A 402 -25.68 -24.70 -47.18
N VAL A 403 -26.17 -23.54 -47.62
CA VAL A 403 -27.51 -22.99 -47.37
C VAL A 403 -27.74 -22.12 -46.13
N GLY A 404 -28.10 -20.85 -46.34
CA GLY A 404 -29.12 -20.13 -45.60
C GLY A 404 -28.66 -18.77 -45.03
N ARG A 405 -29.08 -17.70 -45.70
CA ARG A 405 -28.99 -16.31 -45.22
C ARG A 405 -29.80 -16.13 -43.95
N GLY A 406 -29.20 -15.40 -43.00
CA GLY A 406 -29.93 -14.61 -42.03
C GLY A 406 -29.62 -14.94 -40.58
N ALA A 407 -28.63 -14.27 -40.00
CA ALA A 407 -28.63 -13.76 -38.63
C ALA A 407 -27.35 -12.91 -38.45
N VAL A 408 -27.51 -11.75 -37.84
CA VAL A 408 -26.39 -10.91 -37.41
C VAL A 408 -25.74 -11.65 -36.25
N ASP A 409 -24.71 -12.44 -36.54
CA ASP A 409 -23.84 -12.99 -35.50
C ASP A 409 -22.92 -11.87 -35.01
N THR A 410 -23.14 -11.46 -33.76
CA THR A 410 -22.11 -10.82 -32.98
C THR A 410 -20.89 -11.73 -33.01
N GLU A 411 -19.85 -11.32 -33.73
CA GLU A 411 -18.55 -12.00 -33.75
C GLU A 411 -18.12 -12.25 -32.29
N LYS A 412 -18.27 -13.47 -31.80
CA LYS A 412 -17.56 -13.93 -30.59
C LYS A 412 -16.09 -13.87 -30.94
N GLN A 413 -15.41 -12.83 -30.45
CA GLN A 413 -13.98 -12.65 -30.61
C GLN A 413 -13.28 -13.92 -30.12
N VAL A 414 -12.63 -14.66 -31.02
CA VAL A 414 -11.88 -15.87 -30.68
C VAL A 414 -10.75 -15.48 -29.75
N LYS A 415 -10.88 -15.82 -28.48
CA LYS A 415 -9.85 -15.58 -27.47
C LYS A 415 -8.65 -16.50 -27.74
N THR A 416 -7.55 -15.94 -28.20
CA THR A 416 -6.30 -16.65 -28.47
C THR A 416 -5.33 -16.53 -27.32
N ASP A 417 -4.34 -17.45 -27.20
CA ASP A 417 -3.26 -17.35 -26.23
C ASP A 417 -2.21 -16.26 -26.59
N ALA A 418 -2.35 -15.63 -27.75
CA ALA A 418 -1.38 -14.70 -28.31
C ALA A 418 -1.03 -13.53 -27.35
N PRO A 419 -1.97 -12.85 -26.68
CA PRO A 419 -1.61 -11.74 -25.78
C PRO A 419 -0.70 -12.15 -24.64
N LEU A 420 -0.86 -13.34 -24.09
CA LEU A 420 0.04 -13.86 -23.04
C LEU A 420 1.38 -14.32 -23.62
N ARG A 421 1.35 -15.08 -24.73
CA ARG A 421 2.55 -15.60 -25.40
C ARG A 421 3.48 -14.50 -25.89
N ASP A 422 2.93 -13.35 -26.29
CA ASP A 422 3.69 -12.20 -26.79
C ASP A 422 4.50 -11.48 -25.68
N LEU A 423 4.19 -11.76 -24.40
CA LEU A 423 5.01 -11.31 -23.27
C LEU A 423 6.30 -12.14 -23.07
N PHE A 424 6.44 -13.28 -23.77
CA PHE A 424 7.53 -14.23 -23.58
C PHE A 424 8.50 -14.20 -24.78
N VAL A 425 9.79 -14.20 -24.47
CA VAL A 425 10.84 -14.41 -25.49
C VAL A 425 10.80 -15.86 -25.96
N ASP A 426 10.75 -16.82 -25.02
CA ASP A 426 10.57 -18.25 -25.30
C ASP A 426 9.08 -18.62 -25.24
N ARG A 427 8.42 -18.58 -26.39
CA ARG A 427 7.00 -18.96 -26.51
C ARG A 427 6.74 -20.43 -26.23
N ALA A 428 7.72 -21.31 -26.44
CA ALA A 428 7.59 -22.74 -26.15
C ALA A 428 7.54 -23.01 -24.63
N ALA A 429 8.32 -22.26 -23.85
CA ALA A 429 8.24 -22.30 -22.39
C ALA A 429 6.86 -21.84 -21.88
N CYS A 430 6.30 -20.78 -22.47
CA CYS A 430 4.94 -20.33 -22.16
C CYS A 430 3.90 -21.41 -22.48
N ASP A 431 3.98 -22.05 -23.66
CA ASP A 431 3.04 -23.08 -24.10
C ASP A 431 3.09 -24.32 -23.19
N ALA A 432 4.29 -24.73 -22.77
CA ALA A 432 4.48 -25.82 -21.82
C ALA A 432 3.84 -25.51 -20.46
N TRP A 433 4.06 -24.31 -19.96
CA TRP A 433 3.44 -23.84 -18.70
C TRP A 433 1.91 -23.75 -18.82
N LEU A 434 1.38 -23.20 -19.91
CA LEU A 434 -0.07 -23.16 -20.17
C LEU A 434 -0.70 -24.55 -20.21
N THR A 435 0.01 -25.54 -20.74
CA THR A 435 -0.45 -26.94 -20.72
C THR A 435 -0.62 -27.43 -19.30
N ASN A 436 0.37 -27.19 -18.43
CA ASN A 436 0.31 -27.55 -17.01
C ASN A 436 -0.79 -26.78 -16.26
N TRP A 437 -0.92 -25.47 -16.51
CA TRP A 437 -1.96 -24.64 -15.94
C TRP A 437 -3.37 -25.17 -16.28
N ARG A 438 -3.62 -25.51 -17.54
CA ARG A 438 -4.90 -26.08 -17.98
C ARG A 438 -5.15 -27.47 -17.37
N ALA A 439 -4.10 -28.30 -17.26
CA ALA A 439 -4.21 -29.59 -16.58
C ALA A 439 -4.58 -29.42 -15.10
N ARG A 440 -4.04 -28.39 -14.43
CA ARG A 440 -4.43 -28.06 -13.05
C ARG A 440 -5.88 -27.53 -12.96
N LEU A 441 -6.31 -26.65 -13.86
CA LEU A 441 -7.70 -26.19 -13.91
C LEU A 441 -8.70 -27.33 -14.09
N ALA A 442 -8.35 -28.34 -14.89
CA ALA A 442 -9.21 -29.49 -15.15
C ALA A 442 -9.47 -30.37 -13.92
N GLN A 443 -8.65 -30.28 -12.87
CA GLN A 443 -8.84 -31.03 -11.62
C GLN A 443 -9.99 -30.47 -10.77
N THR A 444 -10.23 -29.15 -10.84
CA THR A 444 -11.32 -28.46 -10.12
C THR A 444 -12.08 -27.55 -11.10
N PRO A 445 -12.82 -28.12 -12.07
CA PRO A 445 -13.41 -27.35 -13.14
C PRO A 445 -14.51 -26.40 -12.63
N TRP A 446 -14.60 -25.23 -13.23
CA TRP A 446 -15.69 -24.29 -13.06
C TRP A 446 -16.00 -23.60 -14.38
N ASP A 447 -17.12 -22.87 -14.44
CA ASP A 447 -17.51 -22.15 -15.64
C ASP A 447 -16.43 -21.12 -16.02
N ASP A 448 -16.11 -21.07 -17.31
CA ASP A 448 -14.98 -20.27 -17.80
C ASP A 448 -15.23 -18.76 -17.70
N ASP A 449 -16.47 -18.31 -17.90
CA ASP A 449 -16.81 -16.89 -17.78
C ASP A 449 -16.76 -16.45 -16.30
N VAL A 450 -17.22 -17.30 -15.39
CA VAL A 450 -17.15 -17.07 -13.93
C VAL A 450 -15.69 -17.05 -13.47
N ARG A 451 -14.87 -18.02 -13.91
CA ARG A 451 -13.44 -18.07 -13.61
C ARG A 451 -12.71 -16.82 -14.07
N GLN A 452 -12.90 -16.44 -15.33
CA GLN A 452 -12.26 -15.25 -15.91
C GLN A 452 -12.69 -13.97 -15.19
N ALA A 453 -13.96 -13.85 -14.81
CA ALA A 453 -14.44 -12.72 -14.02
C ALA A 453 -13.77 -12.67 -12.63
N ALA A 454 -13.67 -13.82 -11.92
CA ALA A 454 -12.99 -13.91 -10.65
C ALA A 454 -11.49 -13.57 -10.76
N MET A 455 -10.82 -14.08 -11.80
CA MET A 455 -9.42 -13.74 -12.07
C MET A 455 -9.22 -12.25 -12.36
N ARG A 456 -10.11 -11.61 -13.14
CA ARG A 456 -10.01 -10.15 -13.36
C ARG A 456 -10.19 -9.35 -12.08
N ALA A 457 -11.03 -9.81 -11.15
CA ALA A 457 -11.19 -9.19 -9.84
C ALA A 457 -9.99 -9.39 -8.90
N ALA A 458 -9.15 -10.41 -9.15
CA ALA A 458 -7.92 -10.68 -8.40
C ALA A 458 -6.65 -10.10 -9.06
N ASN A 459 -6.71 -9.78 -10.36
CA ASN A 459 -5.59 -9.31 -11.16
C ASN A 459 -5.82 -7.87 -11.64
N PRO A 460 -5.18 -6.88 -11.00
CA PRO A 460 -5.36 -5.49 -11.42
C PRO A 460 -4.85 -5.29 -12.84
N LYS A 461 -5.52 -4.41 -13.57
CA LYS A 461 -5.06 -3.91 -14.87
C LYS A 461 -4.14 -2.70 -14.70
N TYR A 462 -4.38 -1.91 -13.66
CA TYR A 462 -3.68 -0.67 -13.41
C TYR A 462 -2.96 -0.73 -12.06
N VAL A 463 -1.67 -0.39 -12.06
CA VAL A 463 -0.85 -0.18 -10.87
C VAL A 463 -0.05 1.11 -11.05
N LEU A 464 0.36 1.75 -9.95
CA LEU A 464 1.14 2.98 -10.04
C LEU A 464 2.60 2.68 -10.41
N ARG A 465 2.86 2.51 -11.72
CA ARG A 465 4.23 2.35 -12.23
C ARG A 465 5.05 3.62 -12.02
N ASN A 466 6.35 3.49 -11.83
CA ASN A 466 7.22 4.63 -11.57
C ASN A 466 7.16 5.68 -12.69
N TRP A 467 7.08 5.27 -13.96
CA TRP A 467 7.00 6.19 -15.08
C TRP A 467 5.69 6.99 -15.12
N LEU A 468 4.57 6.40 -14.65
CA LEU A 468 3.29 7.11 -14.55
C LEU A 468 3.36 8.23 -13.51
N ALA A 469 3.93 7.92 -12.34
CA ALA A 469 4.17 8.91 -11.31
C ALA A 469 5.09 10.04 -11.81
N GLU A 470 6.14 9.69 -12.55
CA GLU A 470 7.08 10.66 -13.12
C GLU A 470 6.41 11.60 -14.13
N VAL A 471 5.53 11.10 -14.99
CA VAL A 471 4.75 11.94 -15.92
C VAL A 471 3.88 12.95 -15.15
N ALA A 472 3.18 12.48 -14.10
CA ALA A 472 2.36 13.36 -13.27
C ALA A 472 3.20 14.41 -12.54
N ILE A 473 4.38 14.04 -12.05
CA ILE A 473 5.32 14.95 -11.37
C ILE A 473 5.79 16.04 -12.32
N ARG A 474 6.24 15.69 -13.54
CA ARG A 474 6.72 16.67 -14.53
C ARG A 474 5.64 17.68 -14.90
N LYS A 475 4.41 17.24 -15.12
CA LYS A 475 3.29 18.15 -15.36
C LYS A 475 3.00 19.04 -14.15
N ALA A 476 3.01 18.47 -12.94
CA ALA A 476 2.76 19.22 -11.73
C ALA A 476 3.83 20.30 -11.44
N GLN A 477 5.08 20.10 -11.88
CA GLN A 477 6.13 21.13 -11.83
C GLN A 477 5.77 22.36 -12.68
N ASP A 478 5.03 22.15 -13.77
CA ASP A 478 4.49 23.21 -14.63
C ASP A 478 3.10 23.71 -14.17
N LYS A 479 2.65 23.33 -12.95
CA LYS A 479 1.32 23.64 -12.39
C LYS A 479 0.15 22.99 -13.15
N ASP A 480 0.39 22.01 -13.99
CA ASP A 480 -0.65 21.16 -14.58
C ASP A 480 -0.87 19.92 -13.72
N PHE A 481 -1.93 19.93 -12.91
CA PHE A 481 -2.28 18.81 -12.01
C PHE A 481 -3.24 17.81 -12.64
N SER A 482 -3.59 17.98 -13.91
CA SER A 482 -4.56 17.13 -14.62
C SER A 482 -4.16 15.66 -14.66
N GLU A 483 -2.86 15.36 -14.72
CA GLU A 483 -2.35 13.99 -14.73
C GLU A 483 -2.43 13.35 -13.34
N VAL A 484 -2.25 14.11 -12.26
CA VAL A 484 -2.47 13.63 -10.88
C VAL A 484 -3.93 13.23 -10.70
N GLU A 485 -4.87 14.04 -11.15
CA GLU A 485 -6.30 13.76 -11.08
C GLU A 485 -6.68 12.55 -11.93
N SER A 486 -6.18 12.47 -13.16
CA SER A 486 -6.44 11.36 -14.08
C SER A 486 -5.91 10.02 -13.56
N LEU A 487 -4.70 10.01 -13.02
CA LEU A 487 -4.11 8.83 -12.39
C LEU A 487 -4.89 8.42 -11.14
N LEU A 488 -5.26 9.36 -10.28
CA LEU A 488 -6.07 9.07 -9.12
C LEU A 488 -7.41 8.43 -9.52
N ALA A 489 -8.09 8.98 -10.51
CA ALA A 489 -9.36 8.46 -11.01
C ALA A 489 -9.22 7.03 -11.56
N CYS A 490 -8.14 6.75 -12.32
CA CYS A 490 -7.85 5.42 -12.84
C CYS A 490 -7.53 4.43 -11.73
N LEU A 491 -6.61 4.77 -10.83
CA LEU A 491 -6.09 3.88 -9.79
C LEU A 491 -7.11 3.53 -8.71
N ARG A 492 -8.20 4.27 -8.59
CA ARG A 492 -9.33 3.93 -7.69
C ARG A 492 -10.14 2.73 -8.15
N ARG A 493 -10.06 2.34 -9.42
CA ARG A 493 -10.74 1.18 -9.99
C ARG A 493 -9.74 0.28 -10.72
N PRO A 494 -8.72 -0.26 -10.01
CA PRO A 494 -7.56 -0.89 -10.66
C PRO A 494 -7.90 -2.19 -11.40
N PHE A 495 -9.04 -2.80 -11.10
CA PHE A 495 -9.49 -4.07 -11.70
C PHE A 495 -10.43 -3.88 -12.89
N ASP A 496 -11.00 -2.68 -13.07
CA ASP A 496 -11.99 -2.40 -14.11
C ASP A 496 -11.33 -2.22 -15.49
N GLU A 497 -12.12 -2.49 -16.54
CA GLU A 497 -11.79 -2.03 -17.88
C GLU A 497 -12.14 -0.54 -17.99
N GLN A 498 -11.17 0.30 -18.30
CA GLN A 498 -11.31 1.75 -18.38
C GLN A 498 -10.70 2.22 -19.71
N PRO A 499 -11.47 2.20 -20.82
CA PRO A 499 -10.94 2.53 -22.16
C PRO A 499 -10.30 3.92 -22.24
N GLU A 500 -10.81 4.89 -21.45
CA GLU A 500 -10.29 6.25 -21.36
C GLU A 500 -8.88 6.33 -20.76
N PHE A 501 -8.51 5.31 -19.96
CA PHE A 501 -7.23 5.20 -19.27
C PHE A 501 -6.33 4.07 -19.79
N GLU A 502 -6.64 3.49 -20.96
CA GLU A 502 -5.90 2.35 -21.52
C GLU A 502 -4.38 2.61 -21.59
N ARG A 503 -3.97 3.85 -21.84
CA ARG A 503 -2.55 4.25 -21.85
C ARG A 503 -1.80 3.94 -20.57
N TYR A 504 -2.48 3.90 -19.41
CA TYR A 504 -1.85 3.63 -18.11
C TYR A 504 -1.60 2.13 -17.85
N ALA A 505 -2.19 1.26 -18.66
CA ALA A 505 -1.91 -0.17 -18.64
C ALA A 505 -0.72 -0.56 -19.55
N ALA A 506 -0.18 0.40 -20.33
CA ALA A 506 0.91 0.15 -21.27
C ALA A 506 2.21 -0.26 -20.57
N LEU A 507 3.09 -0.93 -21.31
CA LEU A 507 4.48 -1.18 -20.90
C LEU A 507 5.24 0.15 -20.72
N PRO A 508 6.27 0.18 -19.87
CA PRO A 508 7.08 1.37 -19.70
C PRO A 508 7.70 1.80 -21.03
N PRO A 509 7.69 3.10 -21.33
CA PRO A 509 8.40 3.63 -22.50
C PRO A 509 9.92 3.56 -22.31
N ASP A 510 10.67 3.56 -23.39
CA ASP A 510 12.14 3.41 -23.37
C ASP A 510 12.85 4.41 -22.45
N TRP A 511 12.35 5.65 -22.36
CA TRP A 511 12.91 6.67 -21.48
C TRP A 511 12.76 6.37 -19.99
N ALA A 512 11.83 5.48 -19.61
CA ALA A 512 11.62 5.06 -18.24
C ALA A 512 12.64 4.02 -17.75
N ASN A 513 13.37 3.41 -18.70
CA ASN A 513 14.48 2.52 -18.38
C ASN A 513 15.59 3.32 -17.67
N GLY A 514 15.79 3.08 -16.38
CA GLY A 514 16.77 3.79 -15.58
C GLY A 514 16.22 4.91 -14.72
N LEU A 515 14.87 4.98 -14.54
CA LEU A 515 14.31 5.81 -13.50
C LEU A 515 14.77 5.31 -12.13
N GLU A 516 15.51 6.15 -11.42
CA GLU A 516 15.97 5.88 -10.06
C GLU A 516 15.06 6.56 -9.05
N VAL A 517 14.72 5.83 -7.99
CA VAL A 517 13.96 6.35 -6.86
C VAL A 517 14.80 6.18 -5.60
N SER A 518 14.99 7.28 -4.87
CA SER A 518 15.84 7.31 -3.68
C SER A 518 15.08 7.76 -2.44
N CYS A 519 15.71 7.57 -1.27
CA CYS A 519 15.19 8.08 0.01
C CYS A 519 15.41 9.59 0.19
N SER A 520 15.93 10.31 -0.79
CA SER A 520 16.35 11.72 -0.68
C SER A 520 15.21 12.74 -0.63
N SER A 521 13.97 12.29 -0.59
CA SER A 521 12.77 13.17 -0.58
C SER A 521 12.29 13.54 0.81
#